data_946abaadfa68d02777a7289cc21b907f
#
_entry.id   946abaadfa68d02777a7289cc21b907f
#
_cell.length_a   1.000
_cell.length_b   1.000
_cell.length_c   1.000
_cell.angle_alpha   90.00
_cell.angle_beta   90.00
_cell.angle_gamma   90.00
#
_symmetry.space_group_name_H-M   'P 1'
#
loop_
_entity.id
_entity.type
_entity.pdbx_description
1 polymer ?
#
loop_
_entity_poly.entity_id
_entity_poly.type
_entity_poly.pdbx_seq_one_letter_code
_entity_poly.pdbx_strand_id
1 'polypeptide(L)'
;MSSKKRTIINNVKIFDIANKGQAIAKFNDRVILVDKGVPGDICDILVTRKRRKLWKGKIIKRIKDSQHRNDAKCKHFGICGGCKWQNMKYDSQLNFKQNEVLNNLKRIGGVEFENINKIIACDETFLYRNKMEFTFSNKRWLTDEEIKNCKIIQNRNACGFHISGRYDKVIDIEECHLQKEPSNSIRNSIKEFCLNNEISFFDLREKNGLIRNLLIRT
;
A
#
# COMPACT_ATOMS: atom_id res chain seq x y z
N MET A 1 6.13 0.76 33.18
CA MET A 1 5.35 0.47 31.96
C MET A 1 5.70 -0.93 31.49
N SER A 2 4.78 -1.88 31.59
CA SER A 2 5.02 -3.27 31.15
C SER A 2 5.22 -3.29 29.62
N SER A 3 6.39 -3.73 29.15
CA SER A 3 6.66 -3.91 27.73
C SER A 3 5.77 -5.04 27.21
N LYS A 4 4.73 -4.70 26.43
CA LYS A 4 3.90 -5.71 25.75
C LYS A 4 4.80 -6.62 24.95
N LYS A 5 4.96 -7.86 25.39
CA LYS A 5 5.76 -8.90 24.72
C LYS A 5 5.33 -9.00 23.23
N ARG A 6 6.21 -8.67 22.32
CA ARG A 6 5.95 -8.75 20.87
C ARG A 6 5.78 -10.23 20.51
N THR A 7 4.63 -10.60 19.94
CA THR A 7 4.38 -11.97 19.48
C THR A 7 4.85 -12.12 18.05
N ILE A 8 5.84 -12.99 17.83
CA ILE A 8 6.31 -13.40 16.52
C ILE A 8 5.83 -14.81 16.26
N ILE A 9 5.36 -15.08 15.07
CA ILE A 9 4.95 -16.40 14.60
C ILE A 9 5.83 -16.72 13.41
N ASN A 10 6.56 -17.84 13.51
CA ASN A 10 7.53 -18.22 12.51
C ASN A 10 6.95 -19.18 11.48
N ASN A 11 7.50 -19.17 10.27
CA ASN A 11 7.20 -20.10 9.18
C ASN A 11 5.71 -20.21 8.82
N VAL A 12 5.01 -19.09 8.82
CA VAL A 12 3.58 -19.06 8.50
C VAL A 12 3.37 -18.97 7.00
N LYS A 13 2.56 -19.86 6.43
CA LYS A 13 2.17 -19.82 5.01
C LYS A 13 1.03 -18.84 4.81
N ILE A 14 1.20 -17.97 3.83
CA ILE A 14 0.13 -17.13 3.30
C ILE A 14 -0.62 -17.96 2.25
N PHE A 15 -1.95 -18.04 2.36
CA PHE A 15 -2.73 -18.94 1.52
C PHE A 15 -3.77 -18.27 0.65
N ASP A 16 -4.20 -17.03 0.97
CA ASP A 16 -5.26 -16.34 0.24
C ASP A 16 -5.16 -14.83 0.39
N ILE A 17 -6.05 -14.10 -0.27
CA ILE A 17 -6.23 -12.65 -0.21
C ILE A 17 -7.60 -12.34 0.40
N ALA A 18 -7.63 -11.42 1.35
CA ALA A 18 -8.85 -10.86 1.91
C ALA A 18 -9.28 -9.60 1.15
N ASN A 19 -10.51 -9.18 1.40
CA ASN A 19 -11.03 -7.89 0.97
C ASN A 19 -10.02 -6.75 1.28
N LYS A 20 -9.93 -5.76 0.42
CA LYS A 20 -8.96 -4.65 0.46
C LYS A 20 -7.50 -5.06 0.20
N GLY A 21 -7.28 -6.26 -0.33
CA GLY A 21 -5.95 -6.70 -0.78
C GLY A 21 -4.98 -7.08 0.33
N GLN A 22 -5.46 -7.39 1.53
CA GLN A 22 -4.63 -7.95 2.59
C GLN A 22 -4.46 -9.45 2.39
N ALA A 23 -3.25 -9.95 2.60
CA ALA A 23 -3.00 -11.38 2.55
C ALA A 23 -3.52 -12.10 3.81
N ILE A 24 -3.91 -13.36 3.66
CA ILE A 24 -4.46 -14.19 4.73
C ILE A 24 -3.47 -15.30 5.09
N ALA A 25 -3.16 -15.39 6.38
CA ALA A 25 -2.46 -16.51 6.99
C ALA A 25 -3.31 -17.10 8.12
N LYS A 26 -3.01 -18.33 8.53
CA LYS A 26 -3.65 -19.01 9.67
C LYS A 26 -2.61 -19.47 10.68
N PHE A 27 -2.96 -19.36 11.96
CA PHE A 27 -2.17 -19.89 13.05
C PHE A 27 -3.08 -20.26 14.22
N ASN A 28 -3.10 -21.55 14.60
CA ASN A 28 -3.92 -22.10 15.71
C ASN A 28 -5.37 -21.57 15.64
N ASP A 29 -6.09 -21.87 14.57
CA ASP A 29 -7.49 -21.48 14.32
C ASP A 29 -7.75 -19.97 14.25
N ARG A 30 -6.71 -19.16 14.22
CA ARG A 30 -6.81 -17.71 14.09
C ARG A 30 -6.42 -17.28 12.69
N VAL A 31 -7.20 -16.36 12.15
CA VAL A 31 -6.89 -15.69 10.87
C VAL A 31 -5.98 -14.51 11.16
N ILE A 32 -4.91 -14.38 10.39
CA ILE A 32 -3.99 -13.26 10.45
C ILE A 32 -4.06 -12.51 9.14
N LEU A 33 -4.48 -11.25 9.17
CA LEU A 33 -4.39 -10.35 8.02
C LEU A 33 -2.99 -9.73 7.96
N VAL A 34 -2.33 -9.90 6.84
CA VAL A 34 -0.93 -9.51 6.63
C VAL A 34 -0.83 -8.56 5.45
N ASP A 35 -0.24 -7.39 5.67
CA ASP A 35 0.00 -6.47 4.57
C ASP A 35 1.17 -6.95 3.70
N LYS A 36 1.03 -6.78 2.36
CA LYS A 36 2.08 -7.05 1.36
C LYS A 36 2.54 -8.51 1.23
N GLY A 37 1.83 -9.44 1.85
CA GLY A 37 2.03 -10.86 1.60
C GLY A 37 1.46 -11.27 0.24
N VAL A 38 2.03 -12.32 -0.33
CA VAL A 38 1.53 -12.95 -1.56
C VAL A 38 1.18 -14.40 -1.23
N PRO A 39 0.01 -14.91 -1.64
CA PRO A 39 -0.33 -16.31 -1.41
C PRO A 39 0.76 -17.25 -1.94
N GLY A 40 1.18 -18.18 -1.10
CA GLY A 40 2.32 -19.07 -1.35
C GLY A 40 3.61 -18.65 -0.65
N ASP A 41 3.70 -17.42 -0.11
CA ASP A 41 4.84 -17.03 0.73
C ASP A 41 4.86 -17.84 2.03
N ILE A 42 6.07 -18.11 2.52
CA ILE A 42 6.31 -18.56 3.90
C ILE A 42 7.07 -17.46 4.63
N CYS A 43 6.52 -16.97 5.73
CA CYS A 43 7.01 -15.76 6.39
C CYS A 43 7.04 -15.89 7.92
N ASP A 44 7.94 -15.14 8.56
CA ASP A 44 7.83 -14.80 9.97
C ASP A 44 6.99 -13.53 10.11
N ILE A 45 6.00 -13.59 10.98
CA ILE A 45 4.98 -12.55 11.13
C ILE A 45 5.04 -11.98 12.54
N LEU A 46 5.26 -10.67 12.67
CA LEU A 46 5.06 -9.93 13.90
C LEU A 46 3.58 -9.58 14.04
N VAL A 47 2.93 -10.08 15.08
CA VAL A 47 1.54 -9.73 15.39
C VAL A 47 1.47 -8.32 15.96
N THR A 48 0.78 -7.43 15.23
CA THR A 48 0.64 -6.01 15.61
C THR A 48 -0.65 -5.72 16.37
N ARG A 49 -1.70 -6.51 16.12
CA ARG A 49 -3.00 -6.37 16.79
C ARG A 49 -3.68 -7.72 16.93
N LYS A 50 -4.25 -7.97 18.12
CA LYS A 50 -5.04 -9.18 18.43
C LYS A 50 -6.49 -8.79 18.69
N ARG A 51 -7.44 -9.41 17.99
CA ARG A 51 -8.87 -9.28 18.25
C ARG A 51 -9.53 -10.65 18.10
N ARG A 52 -9.98 -11.27 19.21
CA ARG A 52 -10.63 -12.60 19.19
C ARG A 52 -9.93 -13.57 18.21
N LYS A 53 -10.63 -13.98 17.11
CA LYS A 53 -10.12 -14.90 16.09
C LYS A 53 -9.42 -14.18 14.91
N LEU A 54 -9.47 -12.85 14.83
CA LEU A 54 -8.87 -12.06 13.76
C LEU A 54 -7.68 -11.23 14.28
N TRP A 55 -6.51 -11.54 13.80
CA TRP A 55 -5.28 -10.82 14.12
C TRP A 55 -4.80 -10.00 12.95
N LYS A 56 -3.95 -9.00 13.21
CA LYS A 56 -3.20 -8.30 12.20
C LYS A 56 -1.71 -8.52 12.42
N GLY A 57 -0.98 -8.71 11.34
CA GLY A 57 0.45 -8.94 11.38
C GLY A 57 1.22 -8.16 10.31
N LYS A 58 2.51 -8.05 10.53
CA LYS A 58 3.48 -7.49 9.60
C LYS A 58 4.54 -8.55 9.31
N ILE A 59 4.89 -8.78 8.06
CA ILE A 59 6.01 -9.64 7.69
C ILE A 59 7.29 -8.97 8.18
N ILE A 60 8.10 -9.71 8.92
CA ILE A 60 9.43 -9.29 9.38
C ILE A 60 10.55 -10.01 8.64
N LYS A 61 10.26 -11.23 8.13
CA LYS A 61 11.18 -12.01 7.31
C LYS A 61 10.39 -12.88 6.35
N ARG A 62 10.81 -12.95 5.10
CA ARG A 62 10.34 -13.96 4.15
C ARG A 62 11.34 -15.11 4.16
N ILE A 63 10.83 -16.32 4.31
CA ILE A 63 11.60 -17.58 4.34
C ILE A 63 11.60 -18.18 2.95
N LYS A 64 10.43 -18.17 2.29
CA LYS A 64 10.26 -18.66 0.93
C LYS A 64 9.31 -17.74 0.18
N ASP A 65 9.73 -17.30 -0.99
CA ASP A 65 8.91 -16.48 -1.88
C ASP A 65 7.93 -17.35 -2.65
N SER A 66 6.74 -16.79 -2.86
CA SER A 66 5.69 -17.38 -3.68
C SER A 66 6.08 -17.34 -5.17
N GLN A 67 5.69 -18.36 -5.92
CA GLN A 67 5.75 -18.35 -7.40
C GLN A 67 4.92 -17.22 -8.03
N HIS A 68 3.93 -16.70 -7.30
CA HIS A 68 3.06 -15.59 -7.72
C HIS A 68 3.70 -14.22 -7.49
N ARG A 69 4.89 -14.16 -6.88
CA ARG A 69 5.59 -12.89 -6.67
C ARG A 69 6.11 -12.29 -7.96
N ASN A 70 6.18 -10.96 -7.94
CA ASN A 70 6.83 -10.13 -8.92
C ASN A 70 7.58 -9.00 -8.19
N ASP A 71 8.61 -8.45 -8.82
CA ASP A 71 9.27 -7.25 -8.33
C ASP A 71 8.40 -6.03 -8.63
N ALA A 72 8.22 -5.20 -7.62
CA ALA A 72 7.45 -3.98 -7.79
C ALA A 72 8.24 -2.95 -8.60
N LYS A 73 7.66 -2.44 -9.68
CA LYS A 73 8.25 -1.40 -10.52
C LYS A 73 8.51 -0.10 -9.74
N CYS A 74 7.60 0.26 -8.83
CA CYS A 74 7.65 1.52 -8.10
C CYS A 74 8.57 1.43 -6.88
N LYS A 75 9.59 2.30 -6.78
CA LYS A 75 10.49 2.38 -5.62
C LYS A 75 9.80 2.73 -4.30
N HIS A 76 8.62 3.34 -4.37
CA HIS A 76 7.81 3.69 -3.20
C HIS A 76 6.83 2.59 -2.79
N PHE A 77 6.79 1.46 -3.54
CA PHE A 77 5.90 0.36 -3.19
C PHE A 77 6.24 -0.18 -1.80
N GLY A 78 5.21 -0.41 -1.05
CA GLY A 78 5.40 -0.91 0.29
C GLY A 78 5.41 0.16 1.38
N ILE A 79 5.67 1.42 1.06
CA ILE A 79 5.56 2.57 1.95
C ILE A 79 4.35 3.41 1.53
N CYS A 80 4.26 3.76 0.25
CA CYS A 80 3.14 4.46 -0.33
C CYS A 80 1.81 3.71 -0.13
N GLY A 81 0.77 4.43 0.27
CA GLY A 81 -0.58 3.87 0.46
C GLY A 81 -1.36 3.63 -0.85
N GLY A 82 -0.83 4.05 -2.00
CA GLY A 82 -1.55 4.02 -3.29
C GLY A 82 -1.72 2.63 -3.89
N CYS A 83 -0.68 1.80 -3.89
CA CYS A 83 -0.68 0.49 -4.54
C CYS A 83 -0.66 -0.66 -3.53
N LYS A 84 -1.39 -1.74 -3.84
CA LYS A 84 -1.50 -2.92 -2.96
C LYS A 84 -0.72 -4.13 -3.43
N TRP A 85 -0.65 -4.37 -4.75
CA TRP A 85 -0.26 -5.65 -5.33
C TRP A 85 0.80 -5.57 -6.42
N GLN A 86 1.62 -4.52 -6.48
CA GLN A 86 2.72 -4.47 -7.45
C GLN A 86 3.75 -5.60 -7.27
N ASN A 87 3.77 -6.23 -6.10
CA ASN A 87 4.61 -7.38 -5.77
C ASN A 87 4.00 -8.74 -6.15
N MET A 88 2.91 -8.74 -6.93
CA MET A 88 2.21 -9.95 -7.39
C MET A 88 2.05 -9.91 -8.91
N LYS A 89 2.33 -11.04 -9.58
CA LYS A 89 2.13 -11.21 -11.02
C LYS A 89 0.68 -10.88 -11.39
N TYR A 90 0.47 -10.21 -12.52
CA TYR A 90 -0.85 -9.71 -12.91
C TYR A 90 -1.88 -10.82 -13.09
N ASP A 91 -1.51 -11.94 -13.72
CA ASP A 91 -2.41 -13.11 -13.86
C ASP A 91 -2.86 -13.64 -12.50
N SER A 92 -1.97 -13.63 -11.52
CA SER A 92 -2.31 -14.02 -10.15
C SER A 92 -3.27 -13.02 -9.50
N GLN A 93 -3.08 -11.70 -9.75
CA GLN A 93 -4.03 -10.69 -9.29
C GLN A 93 -5.42 -10.91 -9.86
N LEU A 94 -5.53 -11.25 -11.16
CA LEU A 94 -6.80 -11.54 -11.82
C LEU A 94 -7.49 -12.75 -11.16
N ASN A 95 -6.75 -13.85 -10.97
CA ASN A 95 -7.27 -15.05 -10.34
C ASN A 95 -7.78 -14.79 -8.91
N PHE A 96 -7.02 -14.07 -8.09
CA PHE A 96 -7.45 -13.76 -6.72
C PHE A 96 -8.65 -12.82 -6.69
N LYS A 97 -8.74 -11.81 -7.59
CA LYS A 97 -9.90 -10.94 -7.72
C LYS A 97 -11.15 -11.71 -8.14
N GLN A 98 -11.03 -12.58 -9.13
CA GLN A 98 -12.15 -13.43 -9.56
C GLN A 98 -12.65 -14.31 -8.42
N ASN A 99 -11.72 -14.98 -7.72
CA ASN A 99 -12.08 -15.84 -6.58
C ASN A 99 -12.73 -15.05 -5.43
N GLU A 100 -12.30 -13.82 -5.16
CA GLU A 100 -12.93 -12.94 -4.17
C GLU A 100 -14.39 -12.67 -4.53
N VAL A 101 -14.67 -12.29 -5.78
CA VAL A 101 -16.03 -12.03 -6.26
C VAL A 101 -16.88 -13.29 -6.15
N LEU A 102 -16.39 -14.42 -6.61
CA LEU A 102 -17.12 -15.70 -6.56
C LEU A 102 -17.42 -16.13 -5.12
N ASN A 103 -16.45 -16.02 -4.24
CA ASN A 103 -16.63 -16.33 -2.83
C ASN A 103 -17.67 -15.42 -2.17
N ASN A 104 -17.67 -14.13 -2.51
CA ASN A 104 -18.63 -13.16 -1.98
C ASN A 104 -20.03 -13.45 -2.49
N LEU A 105 -20.20 -13.72 -3.78
CA LEU A 105 -21.51 -14.09 -4.37
C LEU A 105 -22.08 -15.35 -3.73
N LYS A 106 -21.26 -16.41 -3.59
CA LYS A 106 -21.70 -17.68 -2.99
C LYS A 106 -21.99 -17.56 -1.50
N ARG A 107 -21.03 -17.04 -0.72
CA ARG A 107 -21.08 -17.12 0.74
C ARG A 107 -21.88 -16.00 1.39
N ILE A 108 -21.92 -14.83 0.78
CA ILE A 108 -22.62 -13.65 1.31
C ILE A 108 -23.92 -13.46 0.55
N GLY A 109 -23.87 -13.52 -0.79
CA GLY A 109 -25.02 -13.32 -1.65
C GLY A 109 -25.95 -14.53 -1.74
N GLY A 110 -25.49 -15.74 -1.38
CA GLY A 110 -26.29 -16.98 -1.56
C GLY A 110 -26.62 -17.28 -3.04
N VAL A 111 -25.83 -16.72 -3.97
CA VAL A 111 -26.09 -16.85 -5.40
C VAL A 111 -25.43 -18.12 -5.92
N GLU A 112 -26.22 -18.95 -6.58
CA GLU A 112 -25.75 -20.06 -7.40
C GLU A 112 -25.66 -19.63 -8.86
N PHE A 113 -24.65 -20.07 -9.58
CA PHE A 113 -24.46 -19.78 -11.01
C PHE A 113 -23.93 -20.99 -11.73
N GLU A 114 -24.48 -21.25 -12.92
CA GLU A 114 -24.09 -22.38 -13.77
C GLU A 114 -22.79 -22.10 -14.52
N ASN A 115 -22.62 -20.87 -15.01
CA ASN A 115 -21.48 -20.46 -15.83
C ASN A 115 -20.84 -19.18 -15.30
N ILE A 116 -19.52 -19.15 -15.33
CA ILE A 116 -18.71 -18.01 -14.91
C ILE A 116 -17.70 -17.69 -16.01
N ASN A 117 -17.82 -16.52 -16.57
CA ASN A 117 -16.83 -16.02 -17.50
C ASN A 117 -15.55 -15.64 -16.78
N LYS A 118 -14.41 -15.76 -17.48
CA LYS A 118 -13.13 -15.26 -16.96
C LYS A 118 -13.20 -13.75 -16.76
N ILE A 119 -12.51 -13.26 -15.72
CA ILE A 119 -12.32 -11.84 -15.50
C ILE A 119 -11.65 -11.20 -16.72
N ILE A 120 -12.17 -10.06 -17.16
CA ILE A 120 -11.57 -9.29 -18.24
C ILE A 120 -10.28 -8.64 -17.72
N ALA A 121 -9.18 -8.94 -18.39
CA ALA A 121 -7.88 -8.36 -18.09
C ALA A 121 -7.75 -6.95 -18.68
N CYS A 122 -6.84 -6.16 -18.11
CA CYS A 122 -6.41 -4.88 -18.69
C CYS A 122 -5.07 -5.10 -19.43
N ASP A 123 -4.95 -4.60 -20.63
CA ASP A 123 -3.73 -4.73 -21.44
C ASP A 123 -2.58 -3.91 -20.82
N GLU A 124 -2.87 -2.69 -20.36
CA GLU A 124 -1.91 -1.82 -19.68
C GLU A 124 -2.12 -1.85 -18.17
N THR A 125 -1.20 -2.47 -17.43
CA THR A 125 -1.26 -2.58 -15.96
C THR A 125 -0.64 -1.37 -15.23
N PHE A 126 0.01 -0.47 -15.97
CA PHE A 126 0.53 0.82 -15.54
C PHE A 126 0.02 1.93 -16.46
N LEU A 127 0.18 3.17 -16.06
CA LEU A 127 -0.17 4.36 -16.82
C LEU A 127 -1.66 4.44 -17.26
N TYR A 128 -2.54 3.71 -16.57
CA TYR A 128 -3.97 3.59 -16.93
C TYR A 128 -4.87 4.63 -16.26
N ARG A 129 -4.34 5.38 -15.29
CA ARG A 129 -5.16 6.37 -14.59
C ARG A 129 -5.25 7.68 -15.37
N ASN A 130 -6.47 8.20 -15.45
CA ASN A 130 -6.78 9.50 -16.02
C ASN A 130 -7.01 10.60 -14.97
N LYS A 131 -6.98 10.24 -13.67
CA LYS A 131 -7.09 11.19 -12.55
C LYS A 131 -6.20 10.76 -11.41
N MET A 132 -5.35 11.68 -10.94
CA MET A 132 -4.52 11.51 -9.75
C MET A 132 -4.64 12.73 -8.85
N GLU A 133 -4.74 12.49 -7.54
CA GLU A 133 -4.76 13.54 -6.52
C GLU A 133 -3.57 13.34 -5.59
N PHE A 134 -2.66 14.29 -5.58
CA PHE A 134 -1.47 14.30 -4.74
C PHE A 134 -1.68 15.25 -3.57
N THR A 135 -1.18 14.87 -2.40
CA THR A 135 -1.26 15.67 -1.19
C THR A 135 0.05 16.39 -0.94
N PHE A 136 -0.02 17.69 -0.68
CA PHE A 136 1.07 18.49 -0.14
C PHE A 136 1.01 18.48 1.38
N SER A 137 2.15 18.25 2.04
CA SER A 137 2.21 18.22 3.50
C SER A 137 3.57 18.64 4.02
N ASN A 138 3.59 19.35 5.13
CA ASN A 138 4.79 19.67 5.90
C ASN A 138 5.22 18.54 6.87
N LYS A 139 4.56 17.36 6.80
CA LYS A 139 4.82 16.19 7.64
C LYS A 139 5.31 15.02 6.80
N ARG A 140 6.37 15.23 6.02
CA ARG A 140 6.99 14.17 5.20
C ARG A 140 7.27 12.92 6.02
N TRP A 141 6.95 11.76 5.45
CA TRP A 141 7.39 10.48 5.97
C TRP A 141 8.90 10.33 5.85
N LEU A 142 9.56 9.93 6.91
CA LEU A 142 10.97 9.57 6.91
C LEU A 142 11.14 8.07 6.78
N THR A 143 12.10 7.64 5.98
CA THR A 143 12.47 6.22 5.86
C THR A 143 13.18 5.74 7.13
N ASP A 144 13.23 4.42 7.32
CA ASP A 144 13.95 3.83 8.45
C ASP A 144 15.46 4.16 8.40
N GLU A 145 16.02 4.34 7.19
CA GLU A 145 17.41 4.74 6.98
C GLU A 145 17.66 6.20 7.40
N GLU A 146 16.76 7.11 7.00
CA GLU A 146 16.85 8.52 7.42
C GLU A 146 16.75 8.67 8.93
N ILE A 147 15.89 7.85 9.57
CA ILE A 147 15.75 7.85 11.03
C ILE A 147 16.98 7.30 11.72
N LYS A 148 17.55 6.19 11.20
CA LYS A 148 18.76 5.57 11.77
C LYS A 148 20.00 6.46 11.67
N ASN A 149 20.12 7.18 10.57
CA ASN A 149 21.26 8.06 10.32
C ASN A 149 21.24 9.36 11.14
N CYS A 150 20.23 9.53 12.02
CA CYS A 150 20.08 10.69 12.92
C CYS A 150 20.24 12.05 12.22
N LYS A 151 20.01 12.12 10.90
CA LYS A 151 20.13 13.38 10.16
C LYS A 151 18.96 14.29 10.54
N ILE A 152 19.24 15.48 10.99
CA ILE A 152 18.23 16.52 11.15
C ILE A 152 17.78 16.93 9.75
N ILE A 153 16.62 16.43 9.34
CA ILE A 153 16.01 16.81 8.06
C ILE A 153 15.20 18.07 8.31
N GLN A 154 15.75 19.20 7.95
CA GLN A 154 15.11 20.51 8.12
C GLN A 154 13.85 20.65 7.27
N ASN A 155 13.93 20.24 5.99
CA ASN A 155 12.77 20.33 5.10
C ASN A 155 11.92 19.05 5.19
N ARG A 156 10.71 19.20 5.76
CA ARG A 156 9.72 18.14 5.91
C ARG A 156 8.56 18.25 4.90
N ASN A 157 8.73 19.08 3.89
CA ASN A 157 7.75 19.27 2.82
C ASN A 157 7.75 18.04 1.88
N ALA A 158 6.56 17.58 1.51
CA ALA A 158 6.34 16.45 0.64
C ALA A 158 5.17 16.68 -0.29
N CYS A 159 5.26 16.16 -1.51
CA CYS A 159 4.14 16.06 -2.43
C CYS A 159 4.00 14.61 -2.89
N GLY A 160 2.88 13.96 -2.53
CA GLY A 160 2.67 12.56 -2.87
C GLY A 160 1.44 11.95 -2.23
N PHE A 161 1.57 10.76 -1.66
CA PHE A 161 0.45 10.03 -1.08
C PHE A 161 0.63 9.78 0.42
N HIS A 162 -0.52 9.61 1.10
CA HIS A 162 -0.50 9.20 2.50
C HIS A 162 0.12 7.80 2.67
N ILE A 163 0.80 7.62 3.79
CA ILE A 163 1.30 6.31 4.22
C ILE A 163 0.10 5.44 4.64
N SER A 164 0.15 4.16 4.27
CA SER A 164 -0.91 3.23 4.65
C SER A 164 -1.13 3.22 6.18
N GLY A 165 -2.37 3.51 6.60
CA GLY A 165 -2.76 3.56 8.01
C GLY A 165 -2.35 4.83 8.76
N ARG A 166 -1.80 5.85 8.08
CA ARG A 166 -1.47 7.15 8.69
C ARG A 166 -1.99 8.28 7.82
N TYR A 167 -2.97 9.00 8.33
CA TYR A 167 -3.63 10.10 7.62
C TYR A 167 -2.79 11.39 7.58
N ASP A 168 -1.88 11.57 8.55
CA ASP A 168 -1.11 12.79 8.78
C ASP A 168 0.33 12.74 8.21
N LYS A 169 0.69 11.66 7.52
CA LYS A 169 2.03 11.48 6.96
C LYS A 169 1.94 11.22 5.46
N VAL A 170 2.75 11.97 4.72
CA VAL A 170 2.83 11.89 3.26
C VAL A 170 4.23 11.45 2.85
N ILE A 171 4.31 10.43 1.97
CA ILE A 171 5.57 10.11 1.31
C ILE A 171 5.80 11.08 0.17
N ASP A 172 7.01 11.60 0.08
CA ASP A 172 7.43 12.41 -1.04
C ASP A 172 7.69 11.51 -2.25
N ILE A 173 7.06 11.81 -3.39
CA ILE A 173 7.11 10.98 -4.59
C ILE A 173 7.78 11.76 -5.72
N GLU A 174 8.81 11.17 -6.31
CA GLU A 174 9.46 11.70 -7.51
C GLU A 174 8.82 11.16 -8.79
N GLU A 175 8.40 9.89 -8.76
CA GLU A 175 7.78 9.22 -9.89
C GLU A 175 6.60 8.35 -9.45
N CYS A 176 5.49 8.41 -10.20
CA CYS A 176 4.35 7.53 -10.07
C CYS A 176 4.03 6.89 -11.42
N HIS A 177 3.97 5.56 -11.47
CA HIS A 177 3.73 4.81 -12.70
C HIS A 177 2.25 4.58 -13.02
N LEU A 178 1.32 5.29 -12.39
CA LEU A 178 -0.11 5.06 -12.58
C LEU A 178 -0.75 5.99 -13.62
N GLN A 179 -0.20 7.17 -13.86
CA GLN A 179 -0.67 8.15 -14.84
C GLN A 179 0.44 8.46 -15.83
N LYS A 180 0.08 8.66 -17.09
CA LYS A 180 1.01 9.03 -18.18
C LYS A 180 1.64 10.39 -17.91
N GLU A 181 2.80 10.63 -18.51
CA GLU A 181 3.34 11.98 -18.57
C GLU A 181 2.35 12.91 -19.36
N PRO A 182 2.29 14.19 -18.98
CA PRO A 182 3.22 14.94 -18.14
C PRO A 182 2.88 14.97 -16.62
N SER A 183 2.20 13.98 -16.08
CA SER A 183 1.72 13.99 -14.67
C SER A 183 2.86 14.14 -13.65
N ASN A 184 3.95 13.39 -13.80
CA ASN A 184 5.09 13.50 -12.89
C ASN A 184 5.81 14.85 -13.06
N SER A 185 5.99 15.30 -14.30
CA SER A 185 6.61 16.58 -14.62
C SER A 185 5.83 17.74 -14.01
N ILE A 186 4.50 17.78 -14.16
CA ILE A 186 3.63 18.80 -13.56
C ILE A 186 3.76 18.79 -12.04
N ARG A 187 3.63 17.61 -11.40
CA ARG A 187 3.73 17.51 -9.94
C ARG A 187 5.07 18.03 -9.42
N ASN A 188 6.16 17.59 -10.05
CA ASN A 188 7.51 17.97 -9.62
C ASN A 188 7.77 19.47 -9.81
N SER A 189 7.36 20.05 -10.96
CA SER A 189 7.52 21.48 -11.22
C SER A 189 6.69 22.34 -10.26
N ILE A 190 5.44 21.96 -9.96
CA ILE A 190 4.61 22.68 -8.98
C ILE A 190 5.24 22.60 -7.58
N LYS A 191 5.73 21.42 -7.18
CA LYS A 191 6.42 21.27 -5.89
C LYS A 191 7.64 22.17 -5.80
N GLU A 192 8.49 22.17 -6.82
CA GLU A 192 9.68 22.99 -6.89
C GLU A 192 9.33 24.50 -6.87
N PHE A 193 8.34 24.91 -7.63
CA PHE A 193 7.83 26.29 -7.60
C PHE A 193 7.40 26.70 -6.20
N CYS A 194 6.66 25.83 -5.50
CA CYS A 194 6.20 26.12 -4.14
C CYS A 194 7.37 26.24 -3.16
N LEU A 195 8.41 25.41 -3.30
CA LEU A 195 9.60 25.48 -2.44
C LEU A 195 10.41 26.75 -2.70
N ASN A 196 10.62 27.12 -3.97
CA ASN A 196 11.39 28.30 -4.36
C ASN A 196 10.72 29.63 -3.99
N ASN A 197 9.39 29.62 -3.89
CA ASN A 197 8.60 30.81 -3.52
C ASN A 197 8.09 30.76 -2.06
N GLU A 198 8.65 29.89 -1.23
CA GLU A 198 8.32 29.74 0.19
C GLU A 198 6.81 29.55 0.47
N ILE A 199 6.09 28.96 -0.49
CA ILE A 199 4.67 28.64 -0.36
C ILE A 199 4.50 27.56 0.72
N SER A 200 3.72 27.84 1.76
CA SER A 200 3.53 26.92 2.87
C SER A 200 2.73 25.68 2.49
N PHE A 201 3.28 24.50 2.80
CA PHE A 201 2.61 23.21 2.62
C PHE A 201 1.66 22.96 3.78
N PHE A 202 0.54 22.30 3.49
CA PHE A 202 -0.53 22.12 4.46
C PHE A 202 -0.14 21.24 5.64
N ASP A 203 -0.40 21.72 6.85
CA ASP A 203 -0.33 20.93 8.08
C ASP A 203 -1.72 20.39 8.42
N LEU A 204 -1.87 19.07 8.30
CA LEU A 204 -3.18 18.42 8.50
C LEU A 204 -3.64 18.44 9.96
N ARG A 205 -2.72 18.56 10.93
CA ARG A 205 -3.03 18.62 12.35
C ARG A 205 -3.40 20.04 12.78
N GLU A 206 -2.57 21.00 12.39
CA GLU A 206 -2.76 22.43 12.72
C GLU A 206 -3.78 23.11 11.80
N LYS A 207 -4.17 22.42 10.69
CA LYS A 207 -5.14 22.90 9.70
C LYS A 207 -4.75 24.23 9.07
N ASN A 208 -3.47 24.45 8.84
CA ASN A 208 -2.92 25.66 8.22
C ASN A 208 -1.98 25.31 7.07
N GLY A 209 -1.63 26.31 6.25
CA GLY A 209 -0.84 26.16 5.04
C GLY A 209 -1.63 26.46 3.78
N LEU A 210 -0.94 26.97 2.75
CA LEU A 210 -1.58 27.46 1.52
C LEU A 210 -1.86 26.32 0.54
N ILE A 211 -0.84 25.50 0.20
CA ILE A 211 -1.01 24.43 -0.78
C ILE A 211 -1.33 23.08 -0.10
N ARG A 212 -2.42 22.44 -0.52
CA ARG A 212 -2.91 21.20 0.11
C ARG A 212 -2.96 20.03 -0.84
N ASN A 213 -3.59 20.19 -1.99
CA ASN A 213 -3.78 19.10 -2.96
C ASN A 213 -3.46 19.57 -4.37
N LEU A 214 -2.96 18.65 -5.19
CA LEU A 214 -2.81 18.79 -6.62
C LEU A 214 -3.62 17.70 -7.30
N LEU A 215 -4.62 18.10 -8.08
CA LEU A 215 -5.43 17.20 -8.88
C LEU A 215 -5.01 17.33 -10.35
N ILE A 216 -4.55 16.23 -10.95
CA ILE A 216 -4.20 16.15 -12.36
C ILE A 216 -5.20 15.23 -13.05
N ARG A 217 -5.82 15.73 -14.12
CA ARG A 217 -6.69 14.96 -15.02
C ARG A 217 -6.11 15.00 -16.43
N THR A 218 -6.12 13.86 -17.09
CA THR A 218 -5.67 13.67 -18.47
C THR A 218 -6.77 13.03 -19.31
#